data_5f0a7381bcab75987daa33831452ad29
#
_entry.id   5f0a7381bcab75987daa33831452ad29
#
_cell.length_a   1.000
_cell.length_b   1.000
_cell.length_c   1.000
_cell.angle_alpha   90.00
_cell.angle_beta   90.00
_cell.angle_gamma   90.00
#
_symmetry.space_group_name_H-M   'P 1'
#
loop_
_entity.id
_entity.type
_entity.pdbx_description
1 polymer ?
#
loop_
_entity_poly.entity_id
_entity_poly.type
_entity_poly.pdbx_seq_one_letter_code
_entity_poly.pdbx_strand_id
1 'polypeptide(L)'
;AKRSLSNTCLSMLALCYKVKEQASKASDLVLNHYQKNKNMTDRLAAMREAVHLDLECKGTILKHFEKEFSRDPIAFDNYFRVQATVPSHKAIENVKALLSHPSYDGNNPNRVRALVGAMSLSNPVALHDISGDGYTVLCNEIKKLNSVNPSVAARILTPLLSYRRFDETRQAMIEKALKDLMQLNGLSRSLYEKVDAALKAE
;
A
#
# COMPACT_ATOMS: atom_id res chain seq x y z
N ALA A 1 8.28 1.00 -25.33
CA ALA A 1 7.03 1.30 -26.02
C ALA A 1 6.08 0.09 -26.09
N LYS A 2 6.42 -1.04 -26.77
CA LYS A 2 5.50 -2.20 -26.97
C LYS A 2 4.96 -2.79 -25.65
N ARG A 3 5.82 -3.05 -24.65
CA ARG A 3 5.39 -3.59 -23.34
C ARG A 3 4.47 -2.63 -22.59
N SER A 4 4.75 -1.34 -22.59
CA SER A 4 3.90 -0.34 -21.95
C SER A 4 2.50 -0.36 -22.57
N LEU A 5 2.41 -0.35 -23.90
CA LEU A 5 1.12 -0.43 -24.60
C LEU A 5 0.39 -1.74 -24.26
N SER A 6 1.09 -2.88 -24.30
CA SER A 6 0.50 -4.19 -23.98
C SER A 6 -0.09 -4.22 -22.56
N ASN A 7 0.64 -3.67 -21.58
CA ASN A 7 0.18 -3.63 -20.18
C ASN A 7 -0.98 -2.64 -19.98
N THR A 8 -0.99 -1.52 -20.70
CA THR A 8 -2.14 -0.59 -20.70
C THR A 8 -3.38 -1.25 -21.29
N CYS A 9 -3.24 -1.96 -22.43
CA CYS A 9 -4.34 -2.72 -23.00
C CYS A 9 -4.86 -3.81 -22.07
N LEU A 10 -3.94 -4.52 -21.38
CA LEU A 10 -4.32 -5.51 -20.37
C LEU A 10 -5.21 -4.89 -19.29
N SER A 11 -4.78 -3.77 -18.71
CA SER A 11 -5.52 -3.07 -17.65
C SER A 11 -6.91 -2.65 -18.12
N MET A 12 -7.00 -2.04 -19.31
CA MET A 12 -8.27 -1.60 -19.86
C MET A 12 -9.22 -2.75 -20.16
N LEU A 13 -8.74 -3.82 -20.79
CA LEU A 13 -9.55 -4.99 -21.13
C LEU A 13 -10.02 -5.74 -19.89
N ALA A 14 -9.13 -5.94 -18.91
CA ALA A 14 -9.49 -6.60 -17.65
C ALA A 14 -10.58 -5.83 -16.91
N LEU A 15 -10.44 -4.50 -16.83
CA LEU A 15 -11.46 -3.64 -16.23
C LEU A 15 -12.79 -3.70 -17.01
N CYS A 16 -12.74 -3.62 -18.35
CA CYS A 16 -13.93 -3.72 -19.20
C CYS A 16 -14.68 -5.03 -18.98
N TYR A 17 -13.96 -6.15 -18.91
CA TYR A 17 -14.57 -7.46 -18.64
C TYR A 17 -15.15 -7.52 -17.22
N LYS A 18 -14.46 -6.96 -16.22
CA LYS A 18 -14.95 -6.93 -14.83
C LYS A 18 -16.25 -6.13 -14.72
N VAL A 19 -16.31 -4.95 -15.34
CA VAL A 19 -17.52 -4.07 -15.32
C VAL A 19 -18.69 -4.71 -16.07
N LYS A 20 -18.42 -5.48 -17.12
CA LYS A 20 -19.45 -6.21 -17.87
C LYS A 20 -19.85 -7.56 -17.25
N GLU A 21 -19.50 -7.79 -16.00
CA GLU A 21 -19.76 -9.06 -15.27
C GLU A 21 -19.17 -10.32 -15.93
N GLN A 22 -18.11 -10.14 -16.72
CA GLN A 22 -17.34 -11.22 -17.35
C GLN A 22 -16.04 -11.49 -16.59
N ALA A 23 -16.12 -11.61 -15.27
CA ALA A 23 -14.96 -11.74 -14.39
C ALA A 23 -14.05 -12.94 -14.73
N SER A 24 -14.63 -14.06 -15.20
CA SER A 24 -13.86 -15.22 -15.66
C SER A 24 -12.97 -14.85 -16.85
N LYS A 25 -13.48 -14.15 -17.86
CA LYS A 25 -12.67 -13.69 -19.01
C LYS A 25 -11.57 -12.72 -18.60
N ALA A 26 -11.84 -11.84 -17.64
CA ALA A 26 -10.81 -10.96 -17.08
C ALA A 26 -9.70 -11.80 -16.40
N SER A 27 -10.09 -12.80 -15.62
CA SER A 27 -9.19 -13.70 -14.92
C SER A 27 -8.31 -14.50 -15.89
N ASP A 28 -8.90 -15.09 -16.93
CA ASP A 28 -8.19 -15.84 -17.96
C ASP A 28 -7.20 -14.96 -18.73
N LEU A 29 -7.63 -13.75 -19.12
CA LEU A 29 -6.77 -12.78 -19.81
C LEU A 29 -5.54 -12.42 -18.96
N VAL A 30 -5.75 -12.09 -17.70
CA VAL A 30 -4.69 -11.68 -16.78
C VAL A 30 -3.75 -12.84 -16.46
N LEU A 31 -4.30 -14.04 -16.20
CA LEU A 31 -3.50 -15.23 -15.91
C LEU A 31 -2.64 -15.62 -17.13
N ASN A 32 -3.21 -15.62 -18.32
CA ASN A 32 -2.48 -15.89 -19.57
C ASN A 32 -1.33 -14.87 -19.78
N HIS A 33 -1.59 -13.57 -19.53
CA HIS A 33 -0.55 -12.56 -19.64
C HIS A 33 0.60 -12.81 -18.65
N TYR A 34 0.27 -13.14 -17.40
CA TYR A 34 1.24 -13.47 -16.36
C TYR A 34 2.12 -14.66 -16.73
N GLN A 35 1.51 -15.75 -17.25
CA GLN A 35 2.19 -17.00 -17.56
C GLN A 35 3.07 -16.91 -18.83
N LYS A 36 2.59 -16.22 -19.87
CA LYS A 36 3.32 -16.07 -21.13
C LYS A 36 4.57 -15.19 -21.01
N ASN A 37 4.54 -14.22 -20.09
CA ASN A 37 5.63 -13.28 -19.95
C ASN A 37 6.54 -13.66 -18.77
N LYS A 38 7.85 -13.71 -19.04
CA LYS A 38 8.87 -14.05 -18.03
C LYS A 38 9.54 -12.82 -17.42
N ASN A 39 9.30 -11.62 -17.99
CA ASN A 39 9.90 -10.40 -17.46
C ASN A 39 9.07 -9.82 -16.32
N MET A 40 9.74 -9.20 -15.37
CA MET A 40 9.13 -8.65 -14.15
C MET A 40 8.06 -7.59 -14.45
N THR A 41 8.28 -6.72 -15.43
CA THR A 41 7.35 -5.62 -15.77
C THR A 41 5.95 -6.13 -16.14
N ASP A 42 5.88 -7.15 -17.00
CA ASP A 42 4.61 -7.71 -17.47
C ASP A 42 3.95 -8.57 -16.39
N ARG A 43 4.76 -9.34 -15.62
CA ARG A 43 4.24 -10.09 -14.45
C ARG A 43 3.65 -9.18 -13.38
N LEU A 44 4.33 -8.06 -13.08
CA LEU A 44 3.82 -7.09 -12.11
C LEU A 44 2.54 -6.41 -12.60
N ALA A 45 2.45 -6.10 -13.90
CA ALA A 45 1.22 -5.55 -14.47
C ALA A 45 0.06 -6.53 -14.29
N ALA A 46 0.25 -7.80 -14.65
CA ALA A 46 -0.79 -8.82 -14.48
C ALA A 46 -1.14 -9.07 -12.99
N MET A 47 -0.14 -9.15 -12.12
CA MET A 47 -0.36 -9.32 -10.68
C MET A 47 -1.16 -8.14 -10.11
N ARG A 48 -0.86 -6.91 -10.53
CA ARG A 48 -1.62 -5.73 -10.12
C ARG A 48 -3.09 -5.83 -10.54
N GLU A 49 -3.37 -6.14 -11.80
CA GLU A 49 -4.75 -6.27 -12.26
C GLU A 49 -5.50 -7.39 -11.53
N ALA A 50 -4.86 -8.55 -11.32
CA ALA A 50 -5.46 -9.66 -10.57
C ALA A 50 -5.86 -9.24 -9.14
N VAL A 51 -4.99 -8.50 -8.46
CA VAL A 51 -5.18 -8.07 -7.06
C VAL A 51 -6.14 -6.89 -6.97
N HIS A 52 -5.98 -5.86 -7.81
CA HIS A 52 -6.79 -4.64 -7.72
C HIS A 52 -8.24 -4.86 -8.19
N LEU A 53 -8.47 -5.75 -9.15
CA LEU A 53 -9.81 -6.10 -9.62
C LEU A 53 -10.43 -7.28 -8.86
N ASP A 54 -9.72 -7.83 -7.89
CA ASP A 54 -10.15 -9.00 -7.08
C ASP A 54 -10.60 -10.16 -7.98
N LEU A 55 -9.72 -10.58 -8.92
CA LEU A 55 -9.98 -11.64 -9.88
C LEU A 55 -9.72 -13.03 -9.27
N GLU A 56 -10.38 -14.05 -9.79
CA GLU A 56 -10.23 -15.45 -9.34
C GLU A 56 -8.77 -15.94 -9.41
N CYS A 57 -8.01 -15.51 -10.45
CA CYS A 57 -6.60 -15.87 -10.61
C CYS A 57 -5.65 -15.22 -9.59
N LYS A 58 -6.13 -14.27 -8.76
CA LYS A 58 -5.32 -13.54 -7.77
C LYS A 58 -4.50 -14.48 -6.88
N GLY A 59 -5.17 -15.47 -6.29
CA GLY A 59 -4.50 -16.41 -5.37
C GLY A 59 -3.43 -17.25 -6.06
N THR A 60 -3.66 -17.68 -7.28
CA THR A 60 -2.70 -18.45 -8.10
C THR A 60 -1.46 -17.60 -8.41
N ILE A 61 -1.67 -16.36 -8.86
CA ILE A 61 -0.58 -15.44 -9.20
C ILE A 61 0.25 -15.07 -7.96
N LEU A 62 -0.39 -14.73 -6.84
CA LEU A 62 0.30 -14.37 -5.59
C LEU A 62 1.14 -15.54 -5.06
N LYS A 63 0.58 -16.75 -5.00
CA LYS A 63 1.32 -17.96 -4.56
C LYS A 63 2.52 -18.27 -5.46
N HIS A 64 2.35 -18.14 -6.78
CA HIS A 64 3.45 -18.35 -7.71
C HIS A 64 4.54 -17.29 -7.53
N PHE A 65 4.16 -16.02 -7.42
CA PHE A 65 5.10 -14.92 -7.24
C PHE A 65 5.89 -15.07 -5.94
N GLU A 66 5.22 -15.39 -4.85
CA GLU A 66 5.87 -15.65 -3.55
C GLU A 66 6.87 -16.81 -3.64
N LYS A 67 6.46 -17.94 -4.22
CA LYS A 67 7.32 -19.11 -4.39
C LYS A 67 8.58 -18.79 -5.20
N GLU A 68 8.45 -17.98 -6.25
CA GLU A 68 9.55 -17.67 -7.18
C GLU A 68 10.48 -16.58 -6.63
N PHE A 69 9.92 -15.54 -5.95
CA PHE A 69 10.66 -14.33 -5.62
C PHE A 69 10.85 -14.07 -4.12
N SER A 70 10.39 -14.95 -3.21
CA SER A 70 10.54 -14.71 -1.76
C SER A 70 11.99 -14.57 -1.29
N ARG A 71 12.94 -15.13 -2.04
CA ARG A 71 14.39 -15.03 -1.77
C ARG A 71 15.05 -13.79 -2.38
N ASP A 72 14.37 -13.06 -3.25
CA ASP A 72 14.83 -11.78 -3.81
C ASP A 72 14.11 -10.63 -3.11
N PRO A 73 14.75 -9.92 -2.15
CA PRO A 73 14.09 -8.88 -1.38
C PRO A 73 13.53 -7.74 -2.22
N ILE A 74 14.23 -7.39 -3.32
CA ILE A 74 13.84 -6.27 -4.19
C ILE A 74 12.62 -6.65 -5.03
N ALA A 75 12.65 -7.83 -5.64
CA ALA A 75 11.51 -8.34 -6.40
C ALA A 75 10.30 -8.55 -5.48
N PHE A 76 10.52 -9.12 -4.29
CA PHE A 76 9.46 -9.45 -3.35
C PHE A 76 8.82 -8.23 -2.68
N ASP A 77 9.47 -7.09 -2.63
CA ASP A 77 8.85 -5.82 -2.21
C ASP A 77 7.61 -5.46 -3.05
N ASN A 78 7.55 -5.91 -4.30
CA ASN A 78 6.37 -5.70 -5.14
C ASN A 78 5.15 -6.53 -4.70
N TYR A 79 5.37 -7.69 -4.10
CA TYR A 79 4.31 -8.52 -3.51
C TYR A 79 3.54 -7.76 -2.42
N PHE A 80 4.27 -7.04 -1.57
CA PHE A 80 3.68 -6.19 -0.53
C PHE A 80 3.01 -4.95 -1.12
N ARG A 81 3.72 -4.25 -2.02
CA ARG A 81 3.25 -2.99 -2.61
C ARG A 81 1.94 -3.16 -3.35
N VAL A 82 1.81 -4.18 -4.18
CA VAL A 82 0.60 -4.39 -4.98
C VAL A 82 -0.62 -4.60 -4.09
N GLN A 83 -0.49 -5.34 -3.00
CA GLN A 83 -1.58 -5.62 -2.07
C GLN A 83 -1.94 -4.40 -1.19
N ALA A 84 -0.95 -3.57 -0.84
CA ALA A 84 -1.16 -2.33 -0.10
C ALA A 84 -1.81 -1.21 -0.93
N THR A 85 -1.74 -1.31 -2.26
CA THR A 85 -2.25 -0.28 -3.17
C THR A 85 -3.59 -0.64 -3.83
N VAL A 86 -4.28 -1.67 -3.35
CA VAL A 86 -5.67 -1.96 -3.78
C VAL A 86 -6.54 -0.72 -3.52
N PRO A 87 -7.22 -0.15 -4.53
CA PRO A 87 -8.00 1.08 -4.36
C PRO A 87 -9.34 0.82 -3.66
N SER A 88 -9.28 0.32 -2.44
CA SER A 88 -10.41 -0.08 -1.62
C SER A 88 -9.99 -0.09 -0.14
N HIS A 89 -10.96 0.06 0.78
CA HIS A 89 -10.75 -0.15 2.22
C HIS A 89 -10.19 -1.55 2.56
N LYS A 90 -10.45 -2.57 1.72
CA LYS A 90 -9.86 -3.91 1.85
C LYS A 90 -8.32 -3.90 1.88
N ALA A 91 -7.67 -2.87 1.34
CA ALA A 91 -6.21 -2.74 1.43
C ALA A 91 -5.72 -2.66 2.88
N ILE A 92 -6.51 -2.12 3.81
CA ILE A 92 -6.15 -2.05 5.23
C ILE A 92 -6.06 -3.46 5.83
N GLU A 93 -7.02 -4.32 5.50
CA GLU A 93 -7.01 -5.73 5.95
C GLU A 93 -5.81 -6.48 5.37
N ASN A 94 -5.50 -6.26 4.08
CA ASN A 94 -4.32 -6.82 3.45
C ASN A 94 -3.04 -6.36 4.17
N VAL A 95 -2.93 -5.06 4.47
CA VAL A 95 -1.76 -4.52 5.18
C VAL A 95 -1.64 -5.11 6.58
N LYS A 96 -2.75 -5.18 7.35
CA LYS A 96 -2.76 -5.81 8.69
C LYS A 96 -2.28 -7.26 8.62
N ALA A 97 -2.75 -8.04 7.66
CA ALA A 97 -2.32 -9.43 7.47
C ALA A 97 -0.84 -9.53 7.06
N LEU A 98 -0.38 -8.66 6.16
CA LEU A 98 0.99 -8.66 5.66
C LEU A 98 2.02 -8.14 6.67
N LEU A 99 1.63 -7.36 7.67
CA LEU A 99 2.49 -6.99 8.80
C LEU A 99 2.90 -8.21 9.64
N SER A 100 2.12 -9.30 9.60
CA SER A 100 2.42 -10.58 10.26
C SER A 100 3.01 -11.62 9.30
N HIS A 101 3.29 -11.26 8.04
CA HIS A 101 3.84 -12.19 7.06
C HIS A 101 5.28 -12.58 7.41
N PRO A 102 5.69 -13.86 7.29
CA PRO A 102 7.04 -14.31 7.67
C PRO A 102 8.19 -13.56 6.97
N SER A 103 7.96 -13.07 5.77
CA SER A 103 8.94 -12.28 5.03
C SER A 103 8.84 -10.77 5.27
N TYR A 104 7.95 -10.31 6.15
CA TYR A 104 7.90 -8.90 6.53
C TYR A 104 8.93 -8.62 7.61
N ASP A 105 9.84 -7.70 7.32
CA ASP A 105 10.83 -7.20 8.29
C ASP A 105 10.60 -5.69 8.48
N GLY A 106 10.07 -5.31 9.64
CA GLY A 106 9.82 -3.92 10.03
C GLY A 106 11.08 -3.10 10.27
N ASN A 107 12.27 -3.74 10.38
CA ASN A 107 13.55 -3.05 10.47
C ASN A 107 14.13 -2.72 9.09
N ASN A 108 13.66 -3.37 8.03
CA ASN A 108 14.10 -3.11 6.67
C ASN A 108 13.34 -1.91 6.07
N PRO A 109 14.01 -0.75 5.82
CA PRO A 109 13.34 0.45 5.32
C PRO A 109 12.64 0.25 3.98
N ASN A 110 13.15 -0.61 3.10
CA ASN A 110 12.54 -0.88 1.80
C ASN A 110 11.26 -1.69 1.98
N ARG A 111 11.25 -2.68 2.89
CA ARG A 111 10.09 -3.49 3.22
C ARG A 111 8.97 -2.63 3.82
N VAL A 112 9.32 -1.75 4.76
CA VAL A 112 8.36 -0.79 5.34
C VAL A 112 7.80 0.14 4.27
N ARG A 113 8.64 0.67 3.37
CA ARG A 113 8.18 1.51 2.26
C ARG A 113 7.30 0.74 1.27
N ALA A 114 7.58 -0.54 1.05
CA ALA A 114 6.81 -1.37 0.12
C ALA A 114 5.41 -1.70 0.64
N LEU A 115 5.22 -1.83 1.94
CA LEU A 115 3.93 -2.13 2.56
C LEU A 115 3.26 -0.87 3.10
N VAL A 116 3.73 -0.37 4.24
CA VAL A 116 3.09 0.76 4.95
C VAL A 116 3.26 2.06 4.18
N GLY A 117 4.45 2.28 3.60
CA GLY A 117 4.71 3.45 2.76
C GLY A 117 3.84 3.46 1.49
N ALA A 118 3.62 2.32 0.85
CA ALA A 118 2.74 2.22 -0.32
C ALA A 118 1.28 2.51 0.05
N MET A 119 0.79 1.98 1.17
CA MET A 119 -0.54 2.32 1.68
C MET A 119 -0.68 3.81 1.96
N SER A 120 0.27 4.40 2.70
CA SER A 120 0.15 5.79 3.14
C SER A 120 0.34 6.80 2.01
N LEU A 121 1.33 6.59 1.13
CA LEU A 121 1.73 7.59 0.12
C LEU A 121 1.03 7.40 -1.24
N SER A 122 0.49 6.20 -1.52
CA SER A 122 -0.02 5.85 -2.85
C SER A 122 -1.45 5.30 -2.84
N ASN A 123 -2.09 5.20 -1.68
CA ASN A 123 -3.46 4.69 -1.57
C ASN A 123 -4.34 5.59 -0.69
N PRO A 124 -4.73 6.78 -1.19
CA PRO A 124 -5.56 7.70 -0.41
C PRO A 124 -6.94 7.11 -0.07
N VAL A 125 -7.47 6.21 -0.91
CA VAL A 125 -8.77 5.55 -0.68
C VAL A 125 -8.74 4.71 0.59
N ALA A 126 -7.68 3.94 0.79
CA ALA A 126 -7.53 3.12 1.98
C ALA A 126 -7.10 3.96 3.19
N LEU A 127 -6.09 4.83 3.02
CA LEU A 127 -5.57 5.64 4.13
C LEU A 127 -6.63 6.52 4.77
N HIS A 128 -7.46 7.18 3.93
CA HIS A 128 -8.46 8.13 4.36
C HIS A 128 -9.88 7.55 4.39
N ASP A 129 -9.99 6.22 4.54
CA ASP A 129 -11.30 5.59 4.77
C ASP A 129 -11.95 6.14 6.04
N ILE A 130 -13.26 6.30 6.01
CA ILE A 130 -14.03 6.93 7.10
C ILE A 130 -13.99 6.13 8.42
N SER A 131 -13.59 4.86 8.37
CA SER A 131 -13.38 4.05 9.57
C SER A 131 -12.22 4.54 10.45
N GLY A 132 -11.26 5.30 9.87
CA GLY A 132 -10.05 5.73 10.56
C GLY A 132 -8.98 4.62 10.77
N ASP A 133 -9.25 3.42 10.30
CA ASP A 133 -8.35 2.26 10.43
C ASP A 133 -7.00 2.51 9.76
N GLY A 134 -6.99 3.21 8.61
CA GLY A 134 -5.77 3.60 7.91
C GLY A 134 -4.84 4.45 8.77
N TYR A 135 -5.40 5.41 9.50
CA TYR A 135 -4.64 6.26 10.42
C TYR A 135 -4.10 5.45 11.60
N THR A 136 -4.93 4.55 12.15
CA THR A 136 -4.53 3.68 13.26
C THR A 136 -3.35 2.77 12.88
N VAL A 137 -3.42 2.09 11.74
CA VAL A 137 -2.34 1.23 11.23
C VAL A 137 -1.07 2.05 11.00
N LEU A 138 -1.20 3.19 10.32
CA LEU A 138 -0.06 4.06 10.03
C LEU A 138 0.62 4.56 11.30
N CYS A 139 -0.13 5.09 12.26
CA CYS A 139 0.43 5.63 13.50
C CYS A 139 1.09 4.54 14.36
N ASN A 140 0.54 3.33 14.39
CA ASN A 140 1.15 2.21 15.10
C ASN A 140 2.52 1.84 14.50
N GLU A 141 2.64 1.84 13.18
CA GLU A 141 3.92 1.58 12.52
C GLU A 141 4.90 2.76 12.69
N ILE A 142 4.43 4.02 12.67
CA ILE A 142 5.26 5.19 12.97
C ILE A 142 5.84 5.11 14.39
N LYS A 143 5.05 4.69 15.38
CA LYS A 143 5.52 4.51 16.76
C LYS A 143 6.65 3.49 16.85
N LYS A 144 6.53 2.36 16.15
CA LYS A 144 7.61 1.34 16.09
C LYS A 144 8.86 1.89 15.38
N LEU A 145 8.67 2.59 14.27
CA LEU A 145 9.76 3.15 13.48
C LEU A 145 10.48 4.32 14.14
N ASN A 146 9.85 4.99 15.08
CA ASN A 146 10.42 6.16 15.73
C ASN A 146 11.81 5.92 16.31
N SER A 147 12.06 4.75 16.90
CA SER A 147 13.37 4.37 17.46
C SER A 147 14.27 3.68 16.44
N VAL A 148 13.69 3.03 15.42
CA VAL A 148 14.46 2.21 14.44
C VAL A 148 14.92 3.04 13.26
N ASN A 149 13.99 3.80 12.67
CA ASN A 149 14.28 4.63 11.49
C ASN A 149 13.36 5.87 11.44
N PRO A 150 13.70 6.92 12.20
CA PRO A 150 12.91 8.15 12.27
C PRO A 150 12.68 8.83 10.91
N SER A 151 13.65 8.71 9.98
CA SER A 151 13.52 9.30 8.64
C SER A 151 12.42 8.64 7.82
N VAL A 152 12.30 7.31 7.88
CA VAL A 152 11.21 6.58 7.23
C VAL A 152 9.88 6.91 7.90
N ALA A 153 9.84 6.92 9.24
CA ALA A 153 8.66 7.30 10.00
C ALA A 153 8.15 8.69 9.61
N ALA A 154 9.03 9.69 9.56
CA ALA A 154 8.71 11.05 9.17
C ALA A 154 8.25 11.18 7.71
N ARG A 155 8.71 10.29 6.82
CA ARG A 155 8.28 10.28 5.41
C ARG A 155 6.87 9.68 5.25
N ILE A 156 6.59 8.54 5.87
CA ILE A 156 5.27 7.90 5.74
C ILE A 156 4.16 8.68 6.47
N LEU A 157 4.51 9.56 7.42
CA LEU A 157 3.59 10.48 8.08
C LEU A 157 3.08 11.59 7.15
N THR A 158 3.82 11.93 6.10
CA THR A 158 3.56 13.12 5.26
C THR A 158 2.10 13.30 4.82
N PRO A 159 1.33 12.27 4.44
CA PRO A 159 -0.06 12.46 4.03
C PRO A 159 -0.97 13.04 5.11
N LEU A 160 -0.65 12.84 6.39
CA LEU A 160 -1.46 13.34 7.50
C LEU A 160 -1.19 14.83 7.81
N LEU A 161 -0.06 15.38 7.35
CA LEU A 161 0.34 16.75 7.69
C LEU A 161 -0.55 17.83 7.04
N SER A 162 -1.28 17.47 5.97
CA SER A 162 -2.21 18.35 5.27
C SER A 162 -3.68 18.13 5.69
N TYR A 163 -3.92 17.67 6.91
CA TYR A 163 -5.22 17.18 7.35
C TYR A 163 -6.35 18.22 7.24
N ARG A 164 -6.05 19.50 7.33
CA ARG A 164 -7.04 20.60 7.19
C ARG A 164 -7.72 20.66 5.81
N ARG A 165 -7.23 19.89 4.83
CA ARG A 165 -7.84 19.81 3.48
C ARG A 165 -8.97 18.78 3.39
N PHE A 166 -9.19 18.00 4.44
CA PHE A 166 -10.21 16.97 4.47
C PHE A 166 -11.52 17.51 5.11
N ASP A 167 -12.58 16.73 5.07
CA ASP A 167 -13.81 16.99 5.80
C ASP A 167 -13.58 16.96 7.32
N GLU A 168 -14.51 17.57 8.07
CA GLU A 168 -14.41 17.72 9.53
C GLU A 168 -14.20 16.41 10.27
N THR A 169 -14.84 15.32 9.81
CA THR A 169 -14.72 14.00 10.44
C THR A 169 -13.30 13.47 10.31
N ARG A 170 -12.73 13.53 9.09
CA ARG A 170 -11.35 13.10 8.86
C ARG A 170 -10.34 14.02 9.51
N GLN A 171 -10.59 15.34 9.50
CA GLN A 171 -9.76 16.30 10.22
C GLN A 171 -9.64 15.93 11.70
N ALA A 172 -10.77 15.72 12.39
CA ALA A 172 -10.78 15.37 13.81
C ALA A 172 -10.02 14.07 14.10
N MET A 173 -10.20 13.04 13.26
CA MET A 173 -9.48 11.77 13.43
C MET A 173 -7.98 11.93 13.24
N ILE A 174 -7.54 12.65 12.20
CA ILE A 174 -6.12 12.85 11.91
C ILE A 174 -5.49 13.74 12.98
N GLU A 175 -6.16 14.82 13.38
CA GLU A 175 -5.68 15.71 14.43
C GLU A 175 -5.46 14.95 15.75
N LYS A 176 -6.43 14.10 16.12
CA LYS A 176 -6.29 13.22 17.28
C LYS A 176 -5.07 12.32 17.15
N ALA A 177 -4.90 11.65 16.00
CA ALA A 177 -3.77 10.78 15.76
C ALA A 177 -2.41 11.51 15.82
N LEU A 178 -2.34 12.76 15.32
CA LEU A 178 -1.15 13.60 15.43
C LEU A 178 -0.87 14.02 16.87
N LYS A 179 -1.90 14.40 17.64
CA LYS A 179 -1.78 14.71 19.08
C LYS A 179 -1.30 13.52 19.89
N ASP A 180 -1.83 12.31 19.58
CA ASP A 180 -1.40 11.07 20.24
C ASP A 180 0.07 10.72 19.93
N LEU A 181 0.56 11.06 18.74
CA LEU A 181 1.98 10.92 18.40
C LEU A 181 2.86 11.90 19.19
N MET A 182 2.39 13.14 19.41
CA MET A 182 3.12 14.15 20.20
C MET A 182 3.31 13.75 21.67
N GLN A 183 2.42 12.90 22.19
CA GLN A 183 2.51 12.41 23.58
C GLN A 183 3.48 11.24 23.75
N LEU A 184 4.07 10.74 22.65
CA LEU A 184 5.01 9.63 22.70
C LEU A 184 6.31 10.02 23.39
N ASN A 185 6.66 9.34 24.47
CA ASN A 185 7.95 9.52 25.12
C ASN A 185 9.09 9.18 24.17
N GLY A 186 10.05 10.10 24.00
CA GLY A 186 11.18 9.90 23.10
C GLY A 186 10.85 10.06 21.62
N LEU A 187 9.82 10.87 21.30
CA LEU A 187 9.54 11.21 19.92
C LEU A 187 10.75 11.86 19.25
N SER A 188 11.17 11.34 18.11
CA SER A 188 12.33 11.83 17.38
C SER A 188 12.10 13.28 16.92
N ARG A 189 13.18 14.06 16.88
CA ARG A 189 13.13 15.48 16.48
C ARG A 189 12.45 15.67 15.13
N SER A 190 12.74 14.83 14.15
CA SER A 190 12.17 14.92 12.79
C SER A 190 10.65 14.68 12.74
N LEU A 191 10.13 13.80 13.61
CA LEU A 191 8.69 13.60 13.74
C LEU A 191 8.06 14.77 14.52
N TYR A 192 8.66 15.16 15.64
CA TYR A 192 8.19 16.27 16.46
C TYR A 192 8.01 17.53 15.63
N GLU A 193 9.06 17.98 14.93
CA GLU A 193 9.03 19.22 14.12
C GLU A 193 7.91 19.19 13.06
N LYS A 194 7.70 18.06 12.41
CA LYS A 194 6.65 17.92 11.39
C LYS A 194 5.25 17.95 11.98
N VAL A 195 5.02 17.22 13.07
CA VAL A 195 3.71 17.16 13.72
C VAL A 195 3.37 18.50 14.36
N ASP A 196 4.32 19.15 15.07
CA ASP A 196 4.15 20.45 15.69
C ASP A 196 3.82 21.52 14.64
N ALA A 197 4.56 21.54 13.52
CA ALA A 197 4.27 22.46 12.42
C ALA A 197 2.87 22.24 11.82
N ALA A 198 2.43 20.99 11.65
CA ALA A 198 1.11 20.67 11.11
C ALA A 198 -0.03 21.07 12.07
N LEU A 199 0.17 20.89 13.37
CA LEU A 199 -0.83 21.26 14.39
C LEU A 199 -0.94 22.78 14.60
N LYS A 200 0.15 23.54 14.40
CA LYS A 200 0.22 25.00 14.52
C LYS A 200 -0.12 25.76 13.24
N ALA A 201 -0.11 25.10 12.08
CA ALA A 201 -0.51 25.76 10.83
C ALA A 201 -1.97 26.25 10.97
N GLU A 202 -2.25 27.48 10.56
CA GLU A 202 -3.60 28.08 10.50
C GLU A 202 -4.36 27.66 9.24
#